data_51df9644750100468a2a502a535c0500
#
_entry.id   51df9644750100468a2a502a535c0500
#
_cell.length_a   1.000
_cell.length_b   1.000
_cell.length_c   1.000
_cell.angle_alpha   90.00
_cell.angle_beta   90.00
_cell.angle_gamma   90.00
#
_symmetry.space_group_name_H-M   'P 1'
#
loop_
_entity.id
_entity.type
_entity.pdbx_description
1 polymer ?
#
loop_
_entity_poly.entity_id
_entity_poly.type
_entity_poly.pdbx_seq_one_letter_code
_entity_poly.pdbx_strand_id
1 'polypeptide(L)'
;MSYIPNEAELHAYVDGRLTTERRAQVEAYLADHPDVAEQVRAYQQQNQMLHGLFDHVLEEPLPEKLSTVTATKSRPKLYRIAAALAWLAIGTVGGYLYRGEIPGTQVMATSFTERAAIAHVVYTAELLHPVEVGADQESHLVQWLSKRLGHPLHTPDLTRFGYQLAGGRLLPGDINGVAAQFMYQAKDGSRLTLYVSVKERGTAQTAFRIEERDGQQVMYWVEDNLSFALIGEKDRNRLLEIARVTYQAMSL
;
A
#
# COMPACT_ATOMS: atom_id res chain seq x y z
N MET A 1 22.31 12.46 -40.81
CA MET A 1 22.43 11.67 -39.54
C MET A 1 22.26 10.21 -39.92
N SER A 2 23.27 9.38 -39.64
CA SER A 2 23.18 7.94 -39.91
C SER A 2 22.11 7.31 -39.01
N TYR A 3 21.15 6.63 -39.58
CA TYR A 3 20.13 5.90 -38.82
C TYR A 3 20.75 4.68 -38.14
N ILE A 4 20.57 4.58 -36.83
CA ILE A 4 21.00 3.43 -36.02
C ILE A 4 19.75 2.81 -35.41
N PRO A 5 19.36 1.57 -35.82
CA PRO A 5 18.21 0.90 -35.22
C PRO A 5 18.51 0.52 -33.76
N ASN A 6 17.53 0.65 -32.91
CA ASN A 6 17.61 0.15 -31.54
C ASN A 6 17.25 -1.36 -31.52
N GLU A 7 17.51 -2.02 -30.39
CA GLU A 7 17.27 -3.47 -30.23
C GLU A 7 15.80 -3.83 -30.45
N ALA A 8 14.86 -3.01 -30.01
CA ALA A 8 13.42 -3.26 -30.23
C ALA A 8 13.05 -3.20 -31.72
N GLU A 9 13.71 -2.35 -32.52
CA GLU A 9 13.49 -2.28 -33.95
C GLU A 9 14.10 -3.51 -34.69
N LEU A 10 15.23 -4.04 -34.21
CA LEU A 10 15.80 -5.28 -34.74
C LEU A 10 14.88 -6.48 -34.44
N HIS A 11 14.31 -6.57 -33.27
CA HIS A 11 13.30 -7.60 -32.96
C HIS A 11 12.03 -7.42 -33.80
N ALA A 12 11.52 -6.19 -33.93
CA ALA A 12 10.36 -5.92 -34.78
C ALA A 12 10.62 -6.23 -36.27
N TYR A 13 11.87 -6.09 -36.73
CA TYR A 13 12.31 -6.52 -38.08
C TYR A 13 12.21 -8.04 -38.23
N VAL A 14 12.73 -8.80 -37.27
CA VAL A 14 12.67 -10.27 -37.26
C VAL A 14 11.23 -10.76 -37.25
N ASP A 15 10.36 -10.09 -36.47
CA ASP A 15 8.94 -10.44 -36.35
C ASP A 15 8.07 -9.95 -37.52
N GLY A 16 8.65 -9.24 -38.50
CA GLY A 16 7.91 -8.68 -39.63
C GLY A 16 6.94 -7.58 -39.29
N ARG A 17 7.11 -6.90 -38.15
CA ARG A 17 6.19 -5.87 -37.60
C ARG A 17 6.56 -4.42 -37.96
N LEU A 18 7.64 -4.21 -38.73
CA LEU A 18 8.04 -2.88 -39.17
C LEU A 18 7.23 -2.40 -40.37
N THR A 19 7.03 -1.08 -40.47
CA THR A 19 6.52 -0.46 -41.70
C THR A 19 7.54 -0.62 -42.84
N THR A 20 7.09 -0.54 -44.09
CA THR A 20 7.93 -0.73 -45.29
C THR A 20 9.12 0.25 -45.29
N GLU A 21 8.89 1.50 -44.88
CA GLU A 21 9.94 2.54 -44.82
C GLU A 21 11.00 2.22 -43.77
N ARG A 22 10.53 1.78 -42.58
CA ARG A 22 11.42 1.45 -41.46
C ARG A 22 12.23 0.20 -41.74
N ARG A 23 11.59 -0.77 -42.37
CA ARG A 23 12.24 -2.02 -42.82
C ARG A 23 13.40 -1.74 -43.79
N ALA A 24 13.19 -0.85 -44.78
CA ALA A 24 14.25 -0.47 -45.75
C ALA A 24 15.42 0.25 -45.03
N GLN A 25 15.17 1.04 -44.02
CA GLN A 25 16.23 1.69 -43.22
C GLN A 25 17.04 0.68 -42.41
N VAL A 26 16.41 -0.33 -41.82
CA VAL A 26 17.08 -1.42 -41.09
C VAL A 26 17.90 -2.26 -42.07
N GLU A 27 17.36 -2.63 -43.24
CA GLU A 27 18.05 -3.40 -44.25
C GLU A 27 19.31 -2.67 -44.75
N ALA A 28 19.23 -1.35 -44.98
CA ALA A 28 20.38 -0.54 -45.34
C ALA A 28 21.46 -0.52 -44.24
N TYR A 29 21.04 -0.42 -42.99
CA TYR A 29 21.95 -0.44 -41.84
C TYR A 29 22.65 -1.82 -41.72
N LEU A 30 21.91 -2.91 -41.88
CA LEU A 30 22.45 -4.29 -41.81
C LEU A 30 23.43 -4.57 -42.91
N ALA A 31 23.32 -3.96 -44.10
CA ALA A 31 24.28 -4.12 -45.21
C ALA A 31 25.65 -3.55 -44.82
N ASP A 32 25.72 -2.51 -44.05
CA ASP A 32 26.96 -1.85 -43.64
C ASP A 32 27.52 -2.40 -42.30
N HIS A 33 26.74 -3.24 -41.58
CA HIS A 33 27.09 -3.76 -40.25
C HIS A 33 26.92 -5.27 -40.17
N PRO A 34 27.93 -6.05 -40.65
CA PRO A 34 27.83 -7.50 -40.78
C PRO A 34 27.71 -8.26 -39.45
N ASP A 35 28.24 -7.68 -38.36
CA ASP A 35 28.14 -8.21 -37.01
C ASP A 35 26.68 -8.19 -36.51
N VAL A 36 25.99 -7.07 -36.71
CA VAL A 36 24.55 -6.92 -36.35
C VAL A 36 23.70 -7.80 -37.30
N ALA A 37 24.05 -7.90 -38.56
CA ALA A 37 23.37 -8.76 -39.51
C ALA A 37 23.48 -10.26 -39.16
N GLU A 38 24.59 -10.68 -38.56
CA GLU A 38 24.75 -12.06 -38.05
C GLU A 38 23.84 -12.33 -36.86
N GLN A 39 23.74 -11.36 -35.93
CA GLN A 39 22.84 -11.46 -34.81
C GLN A 39 21.36 -11.54 -35.22
N VAL A 40 20.95 -10.71 -36.17
CA VAL A 40 19.59 -10.73 -36.75
C VAL A 40 19.31 -12.09 -37.42
N ARG A 41 20.25 -12.64 -38.17
CA ARG A 41 20.13 -13.98 -38.77
C ARG A 41 19.96 -15.07 -37.71
N ALA A 42 20.69 -14.98 -36.59
CA ALA A 42 20.54 -15.91 -35.49
C ALA A 42 19.13 -15.86 -34.90
N TYR A 43 18.56 -14.66 -34.69
CA TYR A 43 17.18 -14.50 -34.23
C TYR A 43 16.16 -15.06 -35.24
N GLN A 44 16.36 -14.83 -36.54
CA GLN A 44 15.48 -15.42 -37.57
C GLN A 44 15.52 -16.94 -37.57
N GLN A 45 16.70 -17.54 -37.39
CA GLN A 45 16.84 -19.00 -37.28
C GLN A 45 16.14 -19.55 -36.04
N GLN A 46 16.28 -18.88 -34.89
CA GLN A 46 15.56 -19.28 -33.68
C GLN A 46 14.05 -19.21 -33.87
N ASN A 47 13.55 -18.14 -34.50
CA ASN A 47 12.13 -17.97 -34.79
C ASN A 47 11.62 -19.09 -35.75
N GLN A 48 12.37 -19.42 -36.80
CA GLN A 48 12.03 -20.51 -37.69
C GLN A 48 12.01 -21.88 -36.98
N MET A 49 12.96 -22.14 -36.07
CA MET A 49 12.96 -23.35 -35.26
C MET A 49 11.74 -23.45 -34.35
N LEU A 50 11.34 -22.32 -33.71
CA LEU A 50 10.15 -22.27 -32.88
C LEU A 50 8.88 -22.53 -33.69
N HIS A 51 8.75 -21.92 -34.88
CA HIS A 51 7.65 -22.18 -35.79
C HIS A 51 7.62 -23.66 -36.22
N GLY A 52 8.75 -24.22 -36.59
CA GLY A 52 8.82 -25.62 -36.97
C GLY A 52 8.42 -26.60 -35.87
N LEU A 53 8.64 -26.24 -34.60
CA LEU A 53 8.28 -27.07 -33.46
C LEU A 53 6.81 -26.86 -33.00
N PHE A 54 6.27 -25.68 -33.13
CA PHE A 54 5.02 -25.32 -32.45
C PHE A 54 3.85 -24.94 -33.38
N ASP A 55 4.08 -24.70 -34.69
CA ASP A 55 2.98 -24.30 -35.59
C ASP A 55 1.90 -25.38 -35.71
N HIS A 56 2.25 -26.65 -35.57
CA HIS A 56 1.26 -27.72 -35.57
C HIS A 56 0.26 -27.65 -34.41
N VAL A 57 0.65 -27.02 -33.28
CA VAL A 57 -0.24 -26.82 -32.13
C VAL A 57 -1.36 -25.84 -32.48
N LEU A 58 -1.14 -24.90 -33.42
CA LEU A 58 -2.14 -23.96 -33.89
C LEU A 58 -3.24 -24.65 -34.74
N GLU A 59 -2.98 -25.82 -35.26
CA GLU A 59 -3.92 -26.64 -36.04
C GLU A 59 -4.73 -27.59 -35.15
N GLU A 60 -4.38 -27.71 -33.86
CA GLU A 60 -5.13 -28.55 -32.94
C GLU A 60 -6.58 -28.03 -32.80
N PRO A 61 -7.60 -28.91 -32.83
CA PRO A 61 -8.98 -28.51 -32.67
C PRO A 61 -9.18 -27.91 -31.28
N LEU A 62 -9.85 -26.75 -31.23
CA LEU A 62 -10.17 -26.10 -29.96
C LEU A 62 -10.99 -27.06 -29.08
N PRO A 63 -10.63 -27.21 -27.79
CA PRO A 63 -11.44 -27.99 -26.86
C PRO A 63 -12.90 -27.53 -26.88
N GLU A 64 -13.85 -28.48 -26.87
CA GLU A 64 -15.29 -28.19 -26.94
C GLU A 64 -15.76 -27.17 -25.89
N LYS A 65 -15.12 -27.16 -24.71
CA LYS A 65 -15.40 -26.18 -23.65
C LYS A 65 -15.09 -24.72 -24.05
N LEU A 66 -14.17 -24.49 -24.96
CA LEU A 66 -13.80 -23.16 -25.46
C LEU A 66 -14.56 -22.78 -26.72
N SER A 67 -14.98 -23.75 -27.54
CA SER A 67 -15.79 -23.52 -28.75
C SER A 67 -17.19 -22.98 -28.41
N THR A 68 -17.73 -23.32 -27.23
CA THR A 68 -19.04 -22.85 -26.76
C THR A 68 -19.05 -21.37 -26.36
N VAL A 69 -17.90 -20.79 -26.02
CA VAL A 69 -17.79 -19.39 -25.62
C VAL A 69 -17.91 -18.42 -26.83
N THR A 70 -17.51 -18.87 -28.01
CA THR A 70 -17.53 -18.06 -29.23
C THR A 70 -18.86 -18.11 -29.99
N ALA A 71 -19.76 -19.05 -29.66
CA ALA A 71 -20.99 -19.33 -30.43
C ALA A 71 -22.25 -18.60 -29.96
N THR A 72 -22.23 -17.84 -28.88
CA THR A 72 -23.45 -17.19 -28.36
C THR A 72 -23.59 -15.73 -28.80
N LYS A 73 -23.89 -15.51 -30.07
CA LYS A 73 -24.56 -14.29 -30.52
C LYS A 73 -26.06 -14.41 -30.22
N SER A 74 -26.45 -14.50 -28.95
CA SER A 74 -27.85 -14.40 -28.58
C SER A 74 -28.27 -12.93 -28.63
N ARG A 75 -29.16 -12.61 -29.58
CA ARG A 75 -29.84 -11.31 -29.60
C ARG A 75 -30.56 -11.13 -28.25
N PRO A 76 -30.22 -10.11 -27.44
CA PRO A 76 -30.93 -9.91 -26.18
C PRO A 76 -32.40 -9.61 -26.50
N LYS A 77 -33.27 -10.45 -26.00
CA LYS A 77 -34.70 -10.20 -26.12
C LYS A 77 -34.99 -8.93 -25.32
N LEU A 78 -35.64 -7.94 -25.92
CA LEU A 78 -35.91 -6.60 -25.33
C LEU A 78 -36.45 -6.66 -23.89
N TYR A 79 -37.27 -7.70 -23.57
CA TYR A 79 -37.77 -7.90 -22.21
C TYR A 79 -36.68 -8.19 -21.15
N ARG A 80 -35.53 -8.80 -21.55
CA ARG A 80 -34.39 -9.05 -20.62
C ARG A 80 -33.67 -7.76 -20.27
N ILE A 81 -33.58 -6.83 -21.23
CA ILE A 81 -33.04 -5.50 -21.01
C ILE A 81 -33.97 -4.70 -20.10
N ALA A 82 -35.29 -4.75 -20.37
CA ALA A 82 -36.30 -4.10 -19.54
C ALA A 82 -36.29 -4.65 -18.11
N ALA A 83 -36.16 -5.98 -17.92
CA ALA A 83 -36.04 -6.61 -16.61
C ALA A 83 -34.75 -6.18 -15.90
N ALA A 84 -33.61 -6.12 -16.59
CA ALA A 84 -32.34 -5.66 -16.02
C ALA A 84 -32.39 -4.18 -15.57
N LEU A 85 -33.07 -3.32 -16.38
CA LEU A 85 -33.27 -1.92 -16.01
C LEU A 85 -34.25 -1.76 -14.84
N ALA A 86 -35.30 -2.59 -14.76
CA ALA A 86 -36.21 -2.61 -13.62
C ALA A 86 -35.50 -3.06 -12.33
N TRP A 87 -34.67 -4.09 -12.39
CA TRP A 87 -33.84 -4.52 -11.24
C TRP A 87 -32.81 -3.48 -10.84
N LEU A 88 -32.21 -2.78 -11.81
CA LEU A 88 -31.29 -1.67 -11.54
C LEU A 88 -32.01 -0.51 -10.84
N ALA A 89 -33.21 -0.16 -11.29
CA ALA A 89 -34.05 0.89 -10.68
C ALA A 89 -34.50 0.50 -9.27
N ILE A 90 -34.95 -0.74 -9.06
CA ILE A 90 -35.33 -1.25 -7.73
C ILE A 90 -34.09 -1.30 -6.83
N GLY A 91 -32.94 -1.75 -7.33
CA GLY A 91 -31.67 -1.79 -6.59
C GLY A 91 -31.17 -0.40 -6.20
N THR A 92 -31.28 0.58 -7.09
CA THR A 92 -30.87 1.98 -6.79
C THR A 92 -31.82 2.66 -5.82
N VAL A 93 -33.13 2.49 -5.96
CA VAL A 93 -34.12 3.03 -5.02
C VAL A 93 -34.02 2.31 -3.68
N GLY A 94 -33.93 0.99 -3.68
CA GLY A 94 -33.72 0.19 -2.46
C GLY A 94 -32.39 0.56 -1.76
N GLY A 95 -31.31 0.69 -2.51
CA GLY A 95 -30.02 1.14 -1.99
C GLY A 95 -30.02 2.57 -1.46
N TYR A 96 -30.78 3.46 -2.10
CA TYR A 96 -30.94 4.84 -1.63
C TYR A 96 -31.75 4.91 -0.33
N LEU A 97 -32.85 4.14 -0.21
CA LEU A 97 -33.65 4.06 1.00
C LEU A 97 -32.93 3.33 2.15
N TYR A 98 -32.07 2.35 1.84
CA TYR A 98 -31.26 1.58 2.79
C TYR A 98 -29.94 2.28 3.17
N ARG A 99 -29.64 3.42 2.54
CA ARG A 99 -28.39 4.18 2.76
C ARG A 99 -28.14 4.64 4.21
N GLY A 100 -29.17 4.55 5.06
CA GLY A 100 -29.06 4.87 6.48
C GLY A 100 -28.55 3.71 7.38
N GLU A 101 -28.52 2.48 6.89
CA GLU A 101 -28.23 1.31 7.72
C GLU A 101 -27.19 0.33 7.14
N ILE A 102 -26.64 0.58 5.95
CA ILE A 102 -25.48 -0.18 5.54
C ILE A 102 -24.29 0.44 6.28
N PRO A 103 -23.68 -0.27 7.24
CA PRO A 103 -22.33 0.10 7.66
C PRO A 103 -21.55 0.10 6.36
N GLY A 104 -21.07 1.30 5.94
CA GLY A 104 -20.39 1.45 4.67
C GLY A 104 -19.46 0.28 4.50
N THR A 105 -19.44 -0.31 3.31
CA THR A 105 -18.37 -1.23 2.89
C THR A 105 -17.10 -0.42 3.08
N GLN A 106 -16.56 -0.50 4.29
CA GLN A 106 -15.25 0.02 4.59
C GLN A 106 -14.33 -0.81 3.71
N VAL A 107 -13.95 -0.25 2.55
CA VAL A 107 -12.60 -0.53 2.06
C VAL A 107 -11.79 -0.54 3.33
N MET A 108 -11.21 -1.68 3.70
CA MET A 108 -10.53 -1.90 4.99
C MET A 108 -9.44 -0.82 5.18
N ALA A 109 -9.89 0.39 5.46
CA ALA A 109 -9.04 1.40 6.06
C ALA A 109 -8.78 0.86 7.46
N THR A 110 -7.61 0.26 7.65
CA THR A 110 -7.12 -0.17 8.96
C THR A 110 -7.41 0.97 9.91
N SER A 111 -8.21 0.70 10.96
CA SER A 111 -8.56 1.76 11.91
C SER A 111 -7.29 2.35 12.53
N PHE A 112 -7.36 3.58 13.01
CA PHE A 112 -6.22 4.21 13.67
C PHE A 112 -5.63 3.31 14.78
N THR A 113 -6.45 2.69 15.61
CA THR A 113 -6.04 1.80 16.70
C THR A 113 -5.40 0.52 16.18
N GLU A 114 -5.87 0.00 15.06
CA GLU A 114 -5.30 -1.18 14.41
C GLU A 114 -3.93 -0.87 13.81
N ARG A 115 -3.76 0.25 13.12
CA ARG A 115 -2.43 0.68 12.62
C ARG A 115 -1.42 0.86 13.76
N ALA A 116 -1.86 1.46 14.87
CA ALA A 116 -1.03 1.65 16.05
C ALA A 116 -0.63 0.31 16.70
N ALA A 117 -1.55 -0.65 16.80
CA ALA A 117 -1.28 -1.99 17.31
C ALA A 117 -0.31 -2.77 16.39
N ILE A 118 -0.53 -2.74 15.08
CA ILE A 118 0.37 -3.36 14.09
C ILE A 118 1.77 -2.77 14.21
N ALA A 119 1.89 -1.44 14.26
CA ALA A 119 3.18 -0.77 14.42
C ALA A 119 3.89 -1.20 15.72
N HIS A 120 3.15 -1.32 16.82
CA HIS A 120 3.71 -1.81 18.08
C HIS A 120 4.23 -3.24 17.93
N VAL A 121 3.43 -4.18 17.44
CA VAL A 121 3.79 -5.60 17.30
C VAL A 121 5.01 -5.77 16.38
N VAL A 122 5.01 -5.12 15.23
CA VAL A 122 6.10 -5.24 14.24
C VAL A 122 7.43 -4.73 14.80
N TYR A 123 7.42 -3.54 15.41
CA TYR A 123 8.67 -2.89 15.80
C TYR A 123 9.15 -3.21 17.22
N THR A 124 8.28 -3.75 18.08
CA THR A 124 8.72 -4.30 19.36
C THR A 124 9.39 -5.67 19.22
N ALA A 125 9.15 -6.40 18.15
CA ALA A 125 9.86 -7.64 17.83
C ALA A 125 11.25 -7.38 17.24
N GLU A 126 11.50 -6.18 16.69
CA GLU A 126 12.78 -5.83 16.07
C GLU A 126 13.85 -5.55 17.15
N LEU A 127 14.93 -6.32 17.14
CA LEU A 127 16.00 -6.22 18.13
C LEU A 127 17.13 -5.28 17.71
N LEU A 128 17.45 -5.24 16.41
CA LEU A 128 18.63 -4.51 15.91
C LEU A 128 18.28 -3.05 15.55
N HIS A 129 17.12 -2.80 14.97
CA HIS A 129 16.72 -1.48 14.49
C HIS A 129 15.29 -1.11 14.93
N PRO A 130 15.03 -1.08 16.25
CA PRO A 130 13.68 -0.82 16.76
C PRO A 130 13.19 0.61 16.45
N VAL A 131 14.11 1.53 16.19
CA VAL A 131 13.87 2.95 15.89
C VAL A 131 14.74 3.40 14.71
N GLU A 132 14.36 4.50 14.04
CA GLU A 132 15.14 5.14 12.98
C GLU A 132 16.10 6.19 13.54
N VAL A 133 15.66 6.94 14.53
CA VAL A 133 16.45 7.94 15.25
C VAL A 133 16.45 7.59 16.72
N GLY A 134 17.62 7.43 17.30
CA GLY A 134 17.78 7.07 18.70
C GLY A 134 17.53 8.23 19.66
N ALA A 135 17.35 7.89 20.95
CA ALA A 135 17.15 8.86 22.01
C ALA A 135 18.34 9.81 22.25
N ASP A 136 19.54 9.41 21.83
CA ASP A 136 20.74 10.26 21.83
C ASP A 136 20.59 11.49 20.91
N GLN A 137 19.66 11.45 19.97
CA GLN A 137 19.31 12.54 19.04
C GLN A 137 17.86 13.04 19.25
N GLU A 138 17.35 13.04 20.47
CA GLU A 138 15.96 13.37 20.80
C GLU A 138 15.50 14.70 20.20
N SER A 139 16.29 15.77 20.32
CA SER A 139 15.93 17.08 19.75
C SER A 139 15.75 17.03 18.23
N HIS A 140 16.61 16.31 17.54
CA HIS A 140 16.51 16.09 16.10
C HIS A 140 15.26 15.26 15.76
N LEU A 141 15.03 14.18 16.49
CA LEU A 141 13.86 13.32 16.33
C LEU A 141 12.56 14.09 16.42
N VAL A 142 12.42 14.87 17.50
CA VAL A 142 11.21 15.68 17.76
C VAL A 142 11.01 16.72 16.66
N GLN A 143 12.05 17.46 16.28
CA GLN A 143 11.96 18.46 15.22
C GLN A 143 11.60 17.85 13.87
N TRP A 144 12.21 16.73 13.53
CA TRP A 144 11.96 16.01 12.27
C TRP A 144 10.53 15.47 12.19
N LEU A 145 10.06 14.78 13.23
CA LEU A 145 8.70 14.23 13.27
C LEU A 145 7.65 15.34 13.29
N SER A 146 7.87 16.42 14.06
CA SER A 146 6.99 17.59 14.07
C SER A 146 6.83 18.20 12.69
N LYS A 147 7.95 18.37 11.97
CA LYS A 147 7.94 18.89 10.60
C LYS A 147 7.19 17.96 9.65
N ARG A 148 7.32 16.65 9.82
CA ARG A 148 6.68 15.65 8.95
C ARG A 148 5.18 15.55 9.20
N LEU A 149 4.71 15.69 10.44
CA LEU A 149 3.30 15.72 10.79
C LEU A 149 2.64 17.08 10.57
N GLY A 150 3.43 18.16 10.48
CA GLY A 150 2.93 19.53 10.39
C GLY A 150 2.37 20.07 11.72
N HIS A 151 2.67 19.41 12.85
CA HIS A 151 2.24 19.75 14.19
C HIS A 151 3.41 19.63 15.18
N PRO A 152 3.52 20.52 16.17
CA PRO A 152 4.55 20.39 17.22
C PRO A 152 4.32 19.11 18.01
N LEU A 153 5.38 18.36 18.24
CA LEU A 153 5.37 17.17 19.07
C LEU A 153 6.36 17.35 20.22
N HIS A 154 6.13 16.64 21.29
CA HIS A 154 7.01 16.55 22.45
C HIS A 154 7.16 15.10 22.88
N THR A 155 8.25 14.78 23.55
CA THR A 155 8.48 13.45 24.14
C THR A 155 8.09 13.49 25.61
N PRO A 156 7.04 12.75 26.06
CA PRO A 156 6.72 12.68 27.48
C PRO A 156 7.83 12.00 28.28
N ASP A 157 8.16 12.55 29.45
CA ASP A 157 9.04 11.87 30.41
C ASP A 157 8.24 10.78 31.16
N LEU A 158 8.56 9.53 30.84
CA LEU A 158 7.94 8.34 31.42
C LEU A 158 8.86 7.60 32.41
N THR A 159 9.96 8.21 32.86
CA THR A 159 10.95 7.58 33.76
C THR A 159 10.34 7.16 35.08
N ARG A 160 9.36 7.90 35.61
CA ARG A 160 8.62 7.54 36.84
C ARG A 160 7.83 6.23 36.71
N PHE A 161 7.52 5.81 35.50
CA PHE A 161 6.88 4.52 35.18
C PHE A 161 7.91 3.45 34.79
N GLY A 162 9.21 3.77 34.85
CA GLY A 162 10.29 2.86 34.48
C GLY A 162 10.58 2.78 32.99
N TYR A 163 9.96 3.61 32.17
CA TYR A 163 10.18 3.67 30.73
C TYR A 163 11.14 4.80 30.35
N GLN A 164 12.12 4.51 29.53
CA GLN A 164 13.04 5.48 28.94
C GLN A 164 12.80 5.57 27.44
N LEU A 165 12.91 6.74 26.84
CA LEU A 165 12.83 6.90 25.40
C LEU A 165 13.97 6.08 24.75
N ALA A 166 13.62 5.17 23.83
CA ALA A 166 14.57 4.47 22.99
C ALA A 166 14.85 5.24 21.69
N GLY A 167 13.85 5.97 21.21
CA GLY A 167 13.90 6.76 19.99
C GLY A 167 12.54 6.80 19.28
N GLY A 168 12.57 7.01 17.97
CA GLY A 168 11.35 7.05 17.18
C GLY A 168 11.57 6.81 15.70
N ARG A 169 10.45 6.83 14.97
CA ARG A 169 10.42 6.65 13.51
C ARG A 169 9.23 7.29 12.87
N LEU A 170 9.31 7.47 11.56
CA LEU A 170 8.19 7.88 10.72
C LEU A 170 7.53 6.64 10.10
N LEU A 171 6.21 6.58 10.16
CA LEU A 171 5.41 5.49 9.60
C LEU A 171 4.42 6.01 8.56
N PRO A 172 3.94 5.17 7.64
CA PRO A 172 2.76 5.47 6.86
C PRO A 172 1.56 5.69 7.80
N GLY A 173 0.84 6.77 7.59
CA GLY A 173 -0.40 7.08 8.31
C GLY A 173 -1.63 6.58 7.56
N ASP A 174 -2.71 7.38 7.61
CA ASP A 174 -3.90 7.16 6.78
C ASP A 174 -3.63 7.54 5.31
N ILE A 175 -4.65 7.40 4.44
CA ILE A 175 -4.56 7.66 2.99
C ILE A 175 -3.76 8.95 2.71
N ASN A 176 -2.52 8.79 2.22
CA ASN A 176 -1.55 9.87 1.95
C ASN A 176 -1.01 10.62 3.19
N GLY A 177 -1.25 10.12 4.39
CA GLY A 177 -0.73 10.69 5.64
C GLY A 177 0.53 10.01 6.15
N VAL A 178 1.09 10.59 7.20
CA VAL A 178 2.22 10.05 7.96
C VAL A 178 1.85 9.95 9.44
N ALA A 179 2.54 9.06 10.15
CA ALA A 179 2.43 8.91 11.59
C ALA A 179 3.83 8.93 12.23
N ALA A 180 3.92 9.45 13.42
CA ALA A 180 5.10 9.38 14.26
C ALA A 180 4.95 8.24 15.26
N GLN A 181 6.00 7.49 15.47
CA GLN A 181 6.11 6.49 16.53
C GLN A 181 7.26 6.87 17.45
N PHE A 182 6.98 7.02 18.73
CA PHE A 182 7.98 7.06 19.79
C PHE A 182 7.97 5.72 20.52
N MET A 183 9.14 5.15 20.68
CA MET A 183 9.32 3.89 21.40
C MET A 183 10.03 4.14 22.72
N TYR A 184 9.46 3.60 23.77
CA TYR A 184 10.03 3.58 25.11
C TYR A 184 10.36 2.17 25.52
N GLN A 185 11.40 1.99 26.30
CA GLN A 185 11.86 0.71 26.79
C GLN A 185 12.08 0.74 28.29
N ALA A 186 11.60 -0.30 28.98
CA ALA A 186 11.86 -0.50 30.39
C ALA A 186 13.10 -1.40 30.62
N LYS A 187 13.60 -1.44 31.85
CA LYS A 187 14.77 -2.24 32.21
C LYS A 187 14.59 -3.73 32.04
N ASP A 188 13.37 -4.22 32.12
CA ASP A 188 13.02 -5.63 31.90
C ASP A 188 12.89 -5.99 30.42
N GLY A 189 13.12 -5.03 29.52
CA GLY A 189 13.02 -5.19 28.08
C GLY A 189 11.61 -4.97 27.53
N SER A 190 10.61 -4.73 28.37
CA SER A 190 9.26 -4.38 27.91
C SER A 190 9.27 -3.04 27.16
N ARG A 191 8.43 -2.94 26.14
CA ARG A 191 8.35 -1.77 25.25
C ARG A 191 6.97 -1.14 25.27
N LEU A 192 6.95 0.17 25.30
CA LEU A 192 5.76 0.98 25.17
C LEU A 192 5.87 1.85 23.91
N THR A 193 4.80 1.89 23.13
CA THR A 193 4.72 2.71 21.92
C THR A 193 3.74 3.85 22.10
N LEU A 194 4.18 5.07 21.81
CA LEU A 194 3.31 6.20 21.55
C LEU A 194 3.22 6.43 20.05
N TYR A 195 2.05 6.21 19.49
CA TYR A 195 1.75 6.40 18.08
C TYR A 195 0.92 7.67 17.90
N VAL A 196 1.35 8.56 17.01
CA VAL A 196 0.71 9.87 16.77
C VAL A 196 0.48 10.04 15.27
N SER A 197 -0.74 10.39 14.88
CA SER A 197 -1.04 10.76 13.49
C SER A 197 -1.98 11.96 13.43
N VAL A 198 -2.04 12.59 12.25
CA VAL A 198 -3.03 13.63 12.00
C VAL A 198 -4.42 13.01 12.06
N LYS A 199 -5.33 13.67 12.71
CA LYS A 199 -6.71 13.26 12.89
C LYS A 199 -7.43 13.05 11.57
N GLU A 200 -8.13 11.92 11.42
CA GLU A 200 -8.97 11.65 10.27
C GLU A 200 -10.15 12.63 10.21
N ARG A 201 -10.55 12.99 8.99
CA ARG A 201 -11.68 13.91 8.80
C ARG A 201 -12.96 13.32 9.40
N GLY A 202 -13.66 14.12 10.17
CA GLY A 202 -14.92 13.73 10.81
C GLY A 202 -14.75 13.04 12.18
N THR A 203 -13.54 12.76 12.63
CA THR A 203 -13.29 12.23 13.98
C THR A 203 -13.51 13.34 15.02
N ALA A 204 -14.37 13.09 16.00
CA ALA A 204 -14.59 14.02 17.10
C ALA A 204 -13.44 13.96 18.10
N GLN A 205 -13.23 15.06 18.85
CA GLN A 205 -12.39 15.03 20.05
C GLN A 205 -12.94 14.01 21.04
N THR A 206 -12.08 13.20 21.64
CA THR A 206 -12.52 12.15 22.55
C THR A 206 -11.73 12.16 23.85
N ALA A 207 -12.39 11.82 24.96
CA ALA A 207 -11.70 11.42 26.17
C ALA A 207 -10.91 10.11 25.92
N PHE A 208 -10.09 9.71 26.91
CA PHE A 208 -9.36 8.44 26.84
C PHE A 208 -10.31 7.27 26.63
N ARG A 209 -10.04 6.47 25.61
CA ARG A 209 -10.73 5.22 25.30
C ARG A 209 -9.72 4.09 25.28
N ILE A 210 -10.18 2.89 25.59
CA ILE A 210 -9.38 1.68 25.52
C ILE A 210 -10.08 0.67 24.62
N GLU A 211 -9.29 0.07 23.73
CA GLU A 211 -9.72 -1.03 22.88
C GLU A 211 -8.70 -2.15 22.96
N GLU A 212 -9.15 -3.37 22.71
CA GLU A 212 -8.27 -4.51 22.52
C GLU A 212 -8.14 -4.79 21.04
N ARG A 213 -6.88 -4.84 20.56
CA ARG A 213 -6.54 -5.13 19.17
C ARG A 213 -5.39 -6.13 19.14
N ASP A 214 -5.60 -7.27 18.49
CA ASP A 214 -4.59 -8.35 18.34
C ASP A 214 -3.94 -8.76 19.68
N GLY A 215 -4.75 -8.84 20.75
CA GLY A 215 -4.29 -9.17 22.10
C GLY A 215 -3.51 -8.05 22.80
N GLN A 216 -3.47 -6.84 22.24
CA GLN A 216 -2.86 -5.66 22.83
C GLN A 216 -3.92 -4.67 23.32
N GLN A 217 -3.69 -4.09 24.50
CA GLN A 217 -4.50 -2.99 24.98
C GLN A 217 -4.01 -1.70 24.33
N VAL A 218 -4.90 -1.01 23.62
CA VAL A 218 -4.65 0.28 22.97
C VAL A 218 -5.44 1.35 23.69
N MET A 219 -4.75 2.22 24.40
CA MET A 219 -5.34 3.43 24.97
C MET A 219 -5.19 4.54 23.95
N TYR A 220 -6.31 5.17 23.53
CA TYR A 220 -6.27 6.23 22.53
C TYR A 220 -7.15 7.41 22.89
N TRP A 221 -6.80 8.57 22.34
CA TRP A 221 -7.58 9.81 22.42
C TRP A 221 -7.34 10.67 21.19
N VAL A 222 -8.22 11.62 20.98
CA VAL A 222 -8.13 12.60 19.90
C VAL A 222 -8.21 13.99 20.50
N GLU A 223 -7.22 14.81 20.21
CA GLU A 223 -7.14 16.18 20.66
C GLU A 223 -6.69 17.08 19.52
N ASP A 224 -7.33 18.23 19.40
CA ASP A 224 -7.12 19.21 18.33
C ASP A 224 -7.14 18.54 16.95
N ASN A 225 -6.00 18.44 16.32
CA ASN A 225 -5.86 17.84 15.01
C ASN A 225 -5.03 16.56 15.00
N LEU A 226 -4.76 15.99 16.17
CA LEU A 226 -3.95 14.79 16.35
C LEU A 226 -4.74 13.66 17.00
N SER A 227 -4.41 12.44 16.61
CA SER A 227 -4.84 11.19 17.23
C SER A 227 -3.63 10.53 17.88
N PHE A 228 -3.80 10.10 19.12
CA PHE A 228 -2.75 9.49 19.93
C PHE A 228 -3.15 8.08 20.35
N ALA A 229 -2.21 7.15 20.33
CA ALA A 229 -2.39 5.81 20.89
C ALA A 229 -1.18 5.38 21.69
N LEU A 230 -1.43 4.78 22.85
CA LEU A 230 -0.43 4.13 23.72
C LEU A 230 -0.68 2.64 23.78
N ILE A 231 0.36 1.84 23.52
CA ILE A 231 0.31 0.40 23.44
C ILE A 231 1.55 -0.21 24.13
N GLY A 232 1.38 -1.37 24.77
CA GLY A 232 2.49 -2.14 25.35
C GLY A 232 2.45 -2.31 26.86
N GLU A 233 1.56 -1.60 27.57
CA GLU A 233 1.32 -1.83 28.99
C GLU A 233 0.06 -2.68 29.17
N LYS A 234 0.16 -3.76 29.94
CA LYS A 234 -0.93 -4.71 30.18
C LYS A 234 -1.87 -4.29 31.31
N ASP A 235 -1.35 -3.53 32.28
CA ASP A 235 -2.18 -3.00 33.36
C ASP A 235 -2.93 -1.76 32.87
N ARG A 236 -4.25 -1.89 32.81
CA ARG A 236 -5.14 -0.81 32.34
C ARG A 236 -5.02 0.47 33.16
N ASN A 237 -4.89 0.37 34.48
CA ASN A 237 -4.83 1.53 35.35
C ASN A 237 -3.48 2.26 35.13
N ARG A 238 -2.40 1.50 35.05
CA ARG A 238 -1.08 2.03 34.75
C ARG A 238 -1.01 2.65 33.36
N LEU A 239 -1.64 2.02 32.34
CA LEU A 239 -1.74 2.59 31.02
C LEU A 239 -2.50 3.91 31.00
N LEU A 240 -3.58 4.03 31.81
CA LEU A 240 -4.34 5.27 31.96
C LEU A 240 -3.50 6.39 32.65
N GLU A 241 -2.70 6.04 33.65
CA GLU A 241 -1.80 7.01 34.30
C GLU A 241 -0.71 7.50 33.32
N ILE A 242 -0.12 6.61 32.54
CA ILE A 242 0.83 6.97 31.49
C ILE A 242 0.16 7.87 30.45
N ALA A 243 -1.06 7.53 30.02
CA ALA A 243 -1.81 8.34 29.06
C ALA A 243 -2.07 9.77 29.56
N ARG A 244 -2.39 9.95 30.84
CA ARG A 244 -2.58 11.27 31.44
C ARG A 244 -1.31 12.12 31.41
N VAL A 245 -0.15 11.50 31.71
CA VAL A 245 1.14 12.22 31.65
C VAL A 245 1.51 12.56 30.21
N THR A 246 1.29 11.62 29.31
CA THR A 246 1.52 11.83 27.87
C THR A 246 0.63 12.97 27.35
N TYR A 247 -0.63 12.97 27.72
CA TYR A 247 -1.58 14.03 27.38
C TYR A 247 -1.08 15.42 27.84
N GLN A 248 -0.69 15.53 29.11
CA GLN A 248 -0.18 16.81 29.65
C GLN A 248 1.07 17.31 28.96
N ALA A 249 1.98 16.38 28.56
CA ALA A 249 3.22 16.74 27.85
C ALA A 249 2.97 17.13 26.38
N MET A 250 1.90 16.62 25.75
CA MET A 250 1.58 16.90 24.35
C MET A 250 0.67 18.12 24.17
N SER A 251 -0.01 18.57 25.25
CA SER A 251 -0.90 19.74 25.23
C SER A 251 -0.17 21.05 25.50
N LEU A 252 1.16 21.05 25.65
CA LEU A 252 2.02 22.24 25.87
C LEU A 252 2.59 22.72 24.53
#